data_2689f80b0cc72fd0535b98461a224943
#
_entry.id   2689f80b0cc72fd0535b98461a224943
#
_cell.length_a   1.000
_cell.length_b   1.000
_cell.length_c   1.000
_cell.angle_alpha   90.00
_cell.angle_beta   90.00
_cell.angle_gamma   90.00
#
_symmetry.space_group_name_H-M   'P 1'
#
loop_
_entity.id
_entity.type
_entity.pdbx_description
1 polymer ?
#
loop_
_entity_poly.entity_id
_entity_poly.type
_entity_poly.pdbx_seq_one_letter_code
_entity_poly.pdbx_strand_id
1 'polypeptide(L)'
;TFVFDCDDFGALYVNGERIAEIKGIGPVGGRRKEVPVLLKKGQVPFRLEYVEVAGHEVIQLGYKGPKDKDFVWLSDSKGSGGKAGGKARTPIPIEAKDGYAASYRNFIAGTTPRALGFGFPNGTNLAYSADNCAVELLWTGKFMDGAHHWTDRGAGNEPPAGDGVVKASDGLAVAGASAPSGAIVAFRGAKSDEFKAVPVAAEFKGYQLDKHGSPTFKVAGEGFTLTDAWTPAGAAGLTRTLTAAGDKPVTVTLARGMLAVAAKDGAFELGPRLVIRPSAGVAPTAAANELTLTLKPGESATLGYSFR
;
A
#
# COMPACT_ATOMS: atom_id res chain seq x y z
N THR A 1 -19.86 -3.03 37.99
CA THR A 1 -19.63 -3.29 36.54
C THR A 1 -18.20 -3.02 36.19
N PHE A 2 -17.53 -4.00 35.59
CA PHE A 2 -16.23 -3.78 34.91
C PHE A 2 -16.46 -3.35 33.48
N VAL A 3 -15.57 -2.50 32.99
CA VAL A 3 -15.44 -2.18 31.56
C VAL A 3 -14.05 -2.58 31.09
N PHE A 4 -14.03 -3.31 29.98
CA PHE A 4 -12.80 -3.79 29.37
C PHE A 4 -12.83 -3.59 27.86
N ASP A 5 -11.76 -3.06 27.33
CA ASP A 5 -11.53 -2.91 25.89
C ASP A 5 -10.05 -2.99 25.59
N CYS A 6 -9.68 -3.52 24.44
CA CYS A 6 -8.29 -3.55 23.97
C CYS A 6 -8.23 -3.58 22.44
N ASP A 7 -7.16 -3.08 21.91
CA ASP A 7 -6.67 -3.31 20.56
C ASP A 7 -5.75 -4.52 20.64
N ASP A 8 -6.01 -5.46 20.05
CA ASP A 8 -6.42 -6.63 19.40
C ASP A 8 -7.11 -7.65 20.33
N PHE A 9 -6.35 -8.52 21.01
CA PHE A 9 -6.89 -9.61 21.85
C PHE A 9 -6.68 -9.32 23.32
N GLY A 10 -7.66 -9.71 24.13
CA GLY A 10 -7.48 -9.67 25.56
C GLY A 10 -8.54 -10.43 26.33
N ALA A 11 -8.20 -10.77 27.58
CA ALA A 11 -9.10 -11.42 28.50
C ALA A 11 -8.97 -10.82 29.91
N LEU A 12 -10.12 -10.59 30.56
CA LEU A 12 -10.22 -10.12 31.92
C LEU A 12 -10.71 -11.25 32.82
N TYR A 13 -9.96 -11.52 33.86
CA TYR A 13 -10.31 -12.47 34.91
C TYR A 13 -10.51 -11.72 36.24
N VAL A 14 -11.54 -12.08 36.98
CA VAL A 14 -11.81 -11.58 38.31
C VAL A 14 -12.07 -12.76 39.23
N ASN A 15 -11.37 -12.82 40.37
CA ASN A 15 -11.40 -13.97 41.30
C ASN A 15 -11.08 -15.32 40.60
N GLY A 16 -10.23 -15.30 39.58
CA GLY A 16 -9.84 -16.50 38.81
C GLY A 16 -10.83 -16.90 37.69
N GLU A 17 -11.99 -16.29 37.63
CA GLU A 17 -12.98 -16.52 36.57
C GLU A 17 -12.81 -15.53 35.41
N ARG A 18 -12.82 -16.03 34.16
CA ARG A 18 -12.80 -15.17 32.97
C ARG A 18 -14.17 -14.53 32.75
N ILE A 19 -14.24 -13.23 32.98
CA ILE A 19 -15.50 -12.46 32.87
C ILE A 19 -15.65 -11.72 31.55
N ALA A 20 -14.57 -11.44 30.84
CA ALA A 20 -14.61 -10.80 29.53
C ALA A 20 -13.50 -11.32 28.63
N GLU A 21 -13.77 -11.37 27.33
CA GLU A 21 -12.81 -11.73 26.28
C GLU A 21 -13.07 -10.88 25.05
N ILE A 22 -12.01 -10.32 24.46
CA ILE A 22 -12.01 -9.64 23.16
C ILE A 22 -11.19 -10.48 22.20
N LYS A 23 -11.79 -10.83 21.07
CA LYS A 23 -11.20 -11.66 20.03
C LYS A 23 -11.08 -10.88 18.71
N GLY A 24 -10.01 -11.13 18.01
CA GLY A 24 -9.77 -10.56 16.68
C GLY A 24 -8.97 -9.27 16.72
N ILE A 25 -8.36 -8.96 15.59
CA ILE A 25 -7.58 -7.75 15.36
C ILE A 25 -8.51 -6.57 15.15
N GLY A 26 -8.23 -5.43 15.79
CA GLY A 26 -8.95 -4.19 15.53
C GLY A 26 -9.04 -3.23 16.73
N PRO A 27 -9.37 -1.97 16.45
CA PRO A 27 -9.26 -0.89 17.41
C PRO A 27 -10.27 -0.99 18.57
N VAL A 28 -9.94 -0.30 19.66
CA VAL A 28 -10.87 -0.09 20.80
C VAL A 28 -12.13 0.67 20.36
N GLY A 29 -13.20 0.50 21.14
CA GLY A 29 -14.49 1.19 20.98
C GLY A 29 -15.61 0.33 20.43
N GLY A 30 -15.36 -0.50 19.41
CA GLY A 30 -16.39 -1.35 18.81
C GLY A 30 -16.59 -2.70 19.50
N ARG A 31 -15.62 -3.14 20.31
CA ARG A 31 -15.61 -4.47 20.94
C ARG A 31 -15.67 -4.42 22.47
N ARG A 32 -15.81 -3.23 23.02
CA ARG A 32 -15.88 -2.94 24.45
C ARG A 32 -16.88 -3.84 25.16
N LYS A 33 -16.45 -4.41 26.28
CA LYS A 33 -17.27 -5.24 27.17
C LYS A 33 -17.58 -4.49 28.44
N GLU A 34 -18.83 -4.47 28.84
CA GLU A 34 -19.28 -4.02 30.15
C GLU A 34 -19.92 -5.22 30.87
N VAL A 35 -19.31 -5.65 31.96
CA VAL A 35 -19.70 -6.89 32.64
C VAL A 35 -20.04 -6.60 34.09
N PRO A 36 -21.30 -6.78 34.53
CA PRO A 36 -21.67 -6.71 35.93
C PRO A 36 -21.12 -7.93 36.68
N VAL A 37 -20.44 -7.70 37.79
CA VAL A 37 -19.91 -8.74 38.65
C VAL A 37 -20.30 -8.45 40.09
N LEU A 38 -20.87 -9.46 40.80
CA LEU A 38 -21.14 -9.36 42.19
C LEU A 38 -19.88 -9.60 43.00
N LEU A 39 -19.39 -8.57 43.70
CA LEU A 39 -18.18 -8.63 44.50
C LEU A 39 -18.50 -8.54 45.99
N LYS A 40 -17.79 -9.30 46.81
CA LYS A 40 -17.77 -9.12 48.27
C LYS A 40 -16.84 -7.96 48.61
N LYS A 41 -17.13 -7.26 49.70
CA LYS A 41 -16.23 -6.20 50.21
C LYS A 41 -14.86 -6.79 50.55
N GLY A 42 -13.79 -6.17 50.06
CA GLY A 42 -12.41 -6.59 50.29
C GLY A 42 -11.54 -6.41 49.10
N GLN A 43 -10.36 -7.05 49.13
CA GLN A 43 -9.45 -7.13 47.98
C GLN A 43 -9.99 -8.14 46.98
N VAL A 44 -9.99 -7.75 45.72
CA VAL A 44 -10.47 -8.56 44.60
C VAL A 44 -9.30 -8.77 43.67
N PRO A 45 -8.75 -9.98 43.56
CA PRO A 45 -7.69 -10.25 42.59
C PRO A 45 -8.28 -10.24 41.20
N PHE A 46 -7.61 -9.57 40.29
CA PHE A 46 -7.88 -9.64 38.87
C PHE A 46 -6.61 -9.93 38.07
N ARG A 47 -6.79 -10.54 36.91
CA ARG A 47 -5.73 -10.77 35.93
C ARG A 47 -6.23 -10.29 34.59
N LEU A 48 -5.35 -9.60 33.87
CA LEU A 48 -5.60 -9.10 32.54
C LEU A 48 -4.56 -9.71 31.61
N GLU A 49 -5.04 -10.36 30.57
CA GLU A 49 -4.23 -10.88 29.47
C GLU A 49 -4.41 -9.98 28.26
N TYR A 50 -3.32 -9.71 27.55
CA TYR A 50 -3.33 -8.81 26.42
C TYR A 50 -2.33 -9.30 25.36
N VAL A 51 -2.75 -9.26 24.10
CA VAL A 51 -1.91 -9.58 22.96
C VAL A 51 -2.12 -8.52 21.90
N GLU A 52 -1.05 -7.88 21.51
CA GLU A 52 -0.96 -6.96 20.39
C GLU A 52 -0.39 -7.68 19.17
N VAL A 53 -1.03 -7.52 18.02
CA VAL A 53 -0.60 -8.09 16.75
C VAL A 53 -0.15 -7.01 15.78
N ALA A 54 -0.92 -5.95 15.64
CA ALA A 54 -0.60 -4.85 14.73
C ALA A 54 -1.41 -3.59 15.01
N GLY A 55 -0.78 -2.43 14.93
CA GLY A 55 -1.46 -1.14 14.95
C GLY A 55 -1.17 -0.28 16.17
N HIS A 56 -2.20 0.07 16.89
CA HIS A 56 -2.12 0.87 18.11
C HIS A 56 -2.25 -0.03 19.33
N GLU A 57 -1.31 0.06 20.25
CA GLU A 57 -1.35 -0.68 21.50
C GLU A 57 -2.25 0.06 22.51
N VAL A 58 -3.44 -0.45 22.75
CA VAL A 58 -4.38 0.14 23.69
C VAL A 58 -5.03 -0.94 24.56
N ILE A 59 -5.00 -0.71 25.87
CA ILE A 59 -5.73 -1.50 26.83
C ILE A 59 -6.50 -0.59 27.78
N GLN A 60 -7.77 -0.86 27.96
CA GLN A 60 -8.64 -0.06 28.80
C GLN A 60 -9.34 -0.96 29.82
N LEU A 61 -9.13 -0.68 31.08
CA LEU A 61 -9.82 -1.33 32.18
C LEU A 61 -10.36 -0.30 33.15
N GLY A 62 -11.60 -0.42 33.49
CA GLY A 62 -12.25 0.41 34.49
C GLY A 62 -13.36 -0.33 35.24
N TYR A 63 -13.85 0.27 36.28
CA TYR A 63 -15.02 -0.26 37.03
C TYR A 63 -15.93 0.87 37.53
N LYS A 64 -17.16 0.54 37.80
CA LYS A 64 -18.11 1.40 38.54
C LYS A 64 -18.96 0.58 39.48
N GLY A 65 -19.22 1.15 40.63
CA GLY A 65 -20.14 0.60 41.60
C GLY A 65 -21.63 0.83 41.21
N PRO A 66 -22.59 0.27 41.97
CA PRO A 66 -24.01 0.36 41.64
C PRO A 66 -24.60 1.78 41.64
N LYS A 67 -23.96 2.71 42.35
CA LYS A 67 -24.39 4.10 42.49
C LYS A 67 -23.52 5.08 41.69
N ASP A 68 -22.43 4.61 41.07
CA ASP A 68 -21.52 5.47 40.37
C ASP A 68 -22.06 5.78 38.97
N LYS A 69 -21.98 7.04 38.56
CA LYS A 69 -22.37 7.48 37.23
C LYS A 69 -21.26 7.17 36.22
N ASP A 70 -20.02 7.37 36.61
CA ASP A 70 -18.85 7.27 35.74
C ASP A 70 -17.98 6.08 36.12
N PHE A 71 -17.15 5.62 35.17
CA PHE A 71 -16.15 4.60 35.40
C PHE A 71 -14.92 5.20 36.09
N VAL A 72 -14.40 4.48 37.08
CA VAL A 72 -13.06 4.68 37.61
C VAL A 72 -12.10 3.86 36.73
N TRP A 73 -11.23 4.54 36.02
CA TRP A 73 -10.27 3.90 35.12
C TRP A 73 -9.04 3.45 35.89
N LEU A 74 -8.65 2.20 35.70
CA LEU A 74 -7.45 1.58 36.24
C LEU A 74 -6.26 1.66 35.27
N SER A 75 -6.52 1.93 33.99
CA SER A 75 -5.52 2.21 32.97
C SER A 75 -5.32 3.72 32.87
N ASP A 76 -4.09 4.18 32.69
CA ASP A 76 -3.73 5.59 32.51
C ASP A 76 -4.26 6.21 31.20
N SER A 77 -4.66 5.40 30.28
CA SER A 77 -5.36 5.85 29.08
C SER A 77 -6.77 6.29 29.47
N LYS A 78 -6.93 7.54 29.86
CA LYS A 78 -8.21 8.25 29.66
C LYS A 78 -8.49 8.07 28.18
N GLY A 79 -9.36 7.08 27.85
CA GLY A 79 -9.59 6.63 26.50
C GLY A 79 -9.39 7.74 25.49
N SER A 80 -8.22 7.80 24.91
CA SER A 80 -8.10 8.40 23.62
C SER A 80 -8.79 7.44 22.63
N GLY A 81 -10.09 7.22 22.86
CA GLY A 81 -10.99 6.99 21.77
C GLY A 81 -10.83 8.23 20.93
N GLY A 82 -9.75 8.24 20.18
CA GLY A 82 -9.48 9.30 19.25
C GLY A 82 -10.69 9.32 18.35
N LYS A 83 -11.59 10.28 18.56
CA LYS A 83 -12.28 10.80 17.40
C LYS A 83 -11.16 10.96 16.40
N ALA A 84 -11.29 10.34 15.25
CA ALA A 84 -10.48 10.60 14.07
C ALA A 84 -10.77 12.04 13.59
N GLY A 85 -10.50 13.00 14.44
CA GLY A 85 -10.46 14.42 14.32
C GLY A 85 -9.07 14.82 14.77
N GLY A 86 -8.06 14.19 14.14
CA GLY A 86 -6.70 14.66 14.24
C GLY A 86 -6.70 16.13 13.85
N LYS A 87 -6.06 17.00 14.65
CA LYS A 87 -5.74 18.36 14.21
C LYS A 87 -5.24 18.24 12.79
N ALA A 88 -5.81 19.05 11.88
CA ALA A 88 -5.34 19.09 10.52
C ALA A 88 -3.81 19.24 10.55
N ARG A 89 -3.11 18.23 10.06
CA ARG A 89 -1.65 18.25 10.03
C ARG A 89 -1.22 19.32 9.04
N THR A 90 -0.18 20.08 9.39
CA THR A 90 0.41 21.00 8.44
C THR A 90 0.99 20.18 7.29
N PRO A 91 0.58 20.43 6.04
CA PRO A 91 1.10 19.69 4.89
C PRO A 91 2.63 19.78 4.81
N ILE A 92 3.26 18.68 4.45
CA ILE A 92 4.69 18.59 4.14
C ILE A 92 4.79 18.16 2.67
N PRO A 93 4.69 19.09 1.71
CA PRO A 93 4.72 18.76 0.30
C PRO A 93 6.08 18.16 -0.07
N ILE A 94 6.04 17.05 -0.78
CA ILE A 94 7.20 16.40 -1.36
C ILE A 94 7.12 16.64 -2.86
N GLU A 95 8.11 17.35 -3.39
CA GLU A 95 8.09 17.82 -4.78
C GLU A 95 9.45 17.62 -5.42
N ALA A 96 9.46 17.43 -6.74
CA ALA A 96 10.66 17.49 -7.55
C ALA A 96 11.27 18.91 -7.46
N LYS A 97 12.57 18.99 -7.28
CA LYS A 97 13.26 20.27 -7.07
C LYS A 97 14.58 20.35 -7.84
N ASP A 98 14.90 21.52 -8.36
CA ASP A 98 16.17 21.81 -9.03
C ASP A 98 16.49 20.83 -10.19
N GLY A 99 15.47 20.36 -10.90
CA GLY A 99 15.62 19.39 -11.98
C GLY A 99 15.78 17.94 -11.55
N TYR A 100 15.65 17.64 -10.24
CA TYR A 100 15.74 16.31 -9.68
C TYR A 100 14.35 15.75 -9.35
N ALA A 101 14.16 14.46 -9.62
CA ALA A 101 12.97 13.75 -9.20
C ALA A 101 12.92 13.61 -7.67
N ALA A 102 11.73 13.77 -7.11
CA ALA A 102 11.46 13.44 -5.72
C ALA A 102 11.15 11.96 -5.57
N SER A 103 11.47 11.37 -4.42
CA SER A 103 11.13 9.97 -4.10
C SER A 103 10.37 9.89 -2.79
N TYR A 104 9.42 8.95 -2.71
CA TYR A 104 8.64 8.66 -1.52
C TYR A 104 8.48 7.14 -1.32
N ARG A 105 9.00 6.64 -0.21
CA ARG A 105 8.94 5.21 0.14
C ARG A 105 8.09 5.02 1.37
N ASN A 106 6.80 4.77 1.16
CA ASN A 106 5.85 4.55 2.23
C ASN A 106 4.56 3.94 1.66
N PHE A 107 3.53 3.78 2.50
CA PHE A 107 2.22 3.30 2.10
C PHE A 107 1.49 4.34 1.24
N ILE A 108 1.48 4.13 -0.06
CA ILE A 108 0.75 4.97 -1.01
C ILE A 108 -0.62 4.34 -1.25
N ALA A 109 -1.70 5.12 -1.09
CA ALA A 109 -3.06 4.63 -1.32
C ALA A 109 -3.24 4.14 -2.77
N GLY A 110 -3.83 2.96 -2.91
CA GLY A 110 -4.02 2.32 -4.21
C GLY A 110 -2.84 1.47 -4.70
N THR A 111 -1.81 1.30 -3.88
CA THR A 111 -0.67 0.40 -4.14
C THR A 111 -0.52 -0.66 -3.05
N THR A 112 0.45 -1.55 -3.24
CA THR A 112 0.85 -2.50 -2.19
C THR A 112 1.68 -1.80 -1.09
N PRO A 113 1.87 -2.42 0.08
CA PRO A 113 2.65 -1.82 1.17
C PRO A 113 4.11 -1.48 0.83
N ARG A 114 4.71 -2.16 -0.17
CA ARG A 114 6.09 -1.90 -0.62
C ARG A 114 6.13 -0.94 -1.81
N ALA A 115 5.46 0.21 -1.67
CA ALA A 115 5.38 1.21 -2.70
C ALA A 115 6.63 2.11 -2.78
N LEU A 116 6.96 2.47 -4.01
CA LEU A 116 8.05 3.37 -4.37
C LEU A 116 7.46 4.47 -5.27
N GLY A 117 7.24 5.64 -4.72
CA GLY A 117 6.75 6.81 -5.46
C GLY A 117 7.88 7.63 -6.03
N PHE A 118 7.68 8.17 -7.24
CA PHE A 118 8.59 9.13 -7.88
C PHE A 118 7.80 10.26 -8.51
N GLY A 119 8.16 11.51 -8.16
CA GLY A 119 7.62 12.73 -8.76
C GLY A 119 8.68 13.40 -9.62
N PHE A 120 8.35 13.73 -10.87
CA PHE A 120 9.30 14.29 -11.80
C PHE A 120 9.13 15.80 -11.99
N PRO A 121 10.20 16.52 -12.41
CA PRO A 121 10.18 17.98 -12.55
C PRO A 121 9.12 18.52 -13.53
N ASN A 122 8.67 17.71 -14.47
CA ASN A 122 7.60 18.07 -15.42
C ASN A 122 6.19 17.85 -14.86
N GLY A 123 6.05 17.58 -13.56
CA GLY A 123 4.77 17.38 -12.89
C GLY A 123 4.09 16.04 -13.17
N THR A 124 4.77 15.08 -13.82
CA THR A 124 4.29 13.70 -13.92
C THR A 124 4.79 12.87 -12.75
N ASN A 125 4.04 11.88 -12.32
CA ASN A 125 4.35 11.08 -11.16
C ASN A 125 4.00 9.62 -11.39
N LEU A 126 4.69 8.72 -10.67
CA LEU A 126 4.38 7.30 -10.65
C LEU A 126 4.50 6.69 -9.25
N ALA A 127 3.78 5.60 -9.02
CA ALA A 127 4.01 4.70 -7.89
C ALA A 127 4.21 3.28 -8.40
N TYR A 128 5.35 2.71 -8.04
CA TYR A 128 5.77 1.35 -8.36
C TYR A 128 5.58 0.44 -7.15
N SER A 129 5.02 -0.73 -7.36
CA SER A 129 4.93 -1.78 -6.35
C SER A 129 6.11 -2.73 -6.46
N ALA A 130 6.91 -2.81 -5.41
CA ALA A 130 7.98 -3.80 -5.34
C ALA A 130 7.44 -5.24 -5.15
N ASP A 131 6.23 -5.40 -4.69
CA ASP A 131 5.58 -6.71 -4.54
C ASP A 131 5.08 -7.25 -5.88
N ASN A 132 4.46 -6.39 -6.67
CA ASN A 132 3.91 -6.74 -7.98
C ASN A 132 4.91 -6.52 -9.12
N CYS A 133 6.08 -5.94 -8.84
CA CYS A 133 7.08 -5.56 -9.84
C CYS A 133 6.48 -4.69 -10.97
N ALA A 134 5.51 -3.83 -10.64
CA ALA A 134 4.70 -3.08 -11.60
C ALA A 134 4.54 -1.62 -11.20
N VAL A 135 4.45 -0.72 -12.19
CA VAL A 135 3.86 0.60 -11.96
C VAL A 135 2.36 0.44 -11.79
N GLU A 136 1.87 0.80 -10.62
CA GLU A 136 0.44 0.67 -10.28
C GLU A 136 -0.32 1.96 -10.47
N LEU A 137 0.30 3.11 -10.15
CA LEU A 137 -0.34 4.41 -10.31
C LEU A 137 0.50 5.34 -11.16
N LEU A 138 -0.19 6.16 -11.93
CA LEU A 138 0.35 7.30 -12.69
C LEU A 138 -0.57 8.51 -12.47
N TRP A 139 0.00 9.71 -12.26
CA TRP A 139 -0.79 10.93 -12.08
C TRP A 139 0.01 12.19 -12.44
N THR A 140 -0.67 13.33 -12.46
CA THR A 140 -0.07 14.64 -12.75
C THR A 140 -0.26 15.64 -11.61
N GLY A 141 0.52 16.71 -11.62
CA GLY A 141 0.45 17.77 -10.62
C GLY A 141 1.30 17.47 -9.39
N LYS A 142 0.78 17.78 -8.20
CA LYS A 142 1.49 17.57 -6.93
C LYS A 142 1.86 16.11 -6.73
N PHE A 143 3.04 15.87 -6.15
CA PHE A 143 3.51 14.51 -5.97
C PHE A 143 2.89 13.84 -4.74
N MET A 144 3.38 14.14 -3.54
CA MET A 144 2.93 13.53 -2.29
C MET A 144 2.91 14.54 -1.15
N ASP A 145 2.15 14.24 -0.10
CA ASP A 145 2.24 14.92 1.18
C ASP A 145 2.87 13.98 2.22
N GLY A 146 3.97 14.38 2.82
CA GLY A 146 4.66 13.59 3.84
C GLY A 146 4.05 13.71 5.24
N ALA A 147 3.17 14.68 5.48
CA ALA A 147 2.68 14.99 6.82
C ALA A 147 2.05 13.80 7.53
N HIS A 148 1.34 12.94 6.81
CA HIS A 148 0.67 11.77 7.36
C HIS A 148 1.65 10.73 7.93
N HIS A 149 2.79 10.53 7.28
CA HIS A 149 3.76 9.51 7.66
C HIS A 149 4.97 10.05 8.43
N TRP A 150 5.25 11.36 8.33
CA TRP A 150 6.45 11.96 8.92
C TRP A 150 6.18 12.78 10.19
N THR A 151 4.91 12.88 10.60
CA THR A 151 4.54 13.49 11.87
C THR A 151 3.94 12.45 12.80
N ASP A 152 4.26 12.52 14.07
CA ASP A 152 3.85 11.54 15.09
C ASP A 152 4.28 10.10 14.72
N ARG A 153 3.42 9.13 14.98
CA ARG A 153 3.70 7.71 14.65
C ARG A 153 3.44 7.36 13.18
N GLY A 154 2.90 8.29 12.40
CA GLY A 154 2.39 8.00 11.06
C GLY A 154 1.18 7.06 11.11
N ALA A 155 0.42 6.94 10.06
CA ALA A 155 -0.69 5.97 9.98
C ALA A 155 -1.25 5.84 8.57
N GLY A 156 -1.75 4.64 8.24
CA GLY A 156 -2.54 4.37 7.04
C GLY A 156 -1.80 4.58 5.72
N ASN A 157 -2.55 4.87 4.69
CA ASN A 157 -2.05 5.07 3.34
C ASN A 157 -2.24 6.54 2.92
N GLU A 158 -1.19 7.16 2.38
CA GLU A 158 -1.25 8.51 1.85
C GLU A 158 -1.69 8.48 0.37
N PRO A 159 -2.76 9.20 -0.01
CA PRO A 159 -3.14 9.30 -1.41
C PRO A 159 -2.14 10.18 -2.19
N PRO A 160 -2.01 9.95 -3.52
CA PRO A 160 -1.37 10.93 -4.41
C PRO A 160 -1.94 12.32 -4.20
N ALA A 161 -1.07 13.34 -4.09
CA ALA A 161 -1.49 14.72 -3.82
C ALA A 161 -1.92 15.50 -5.07
N GLY A 162 -1.71 14.91 -6.25
CA GLY A 162 -2.07 15.50 -7.53
C GLY A 162 -3.40 15.01 -8.10
N ASP A 163 -3.60 15.29 -9.38
CA ASP A 163 -4.85 15.05 -10.09
C ASP A 163 -4.73 13.93 -11.12
N GLY A 164 -5.89 13.44 -11.55
CA GLY A 164 -5.96 12.50 -12.67
C GLY A 164 -5.27 11.17 -12.43
N VAL A 165 -5.33 10.66 -11.22
CA VAL A 165 -4.73 9.37 -10.85
C VAL A 165 -5.29 8.24 -11.71
N VAL A 166 -4.41 7.57 -12.43
CA VAL A 166 -4.72 6.40 -13.25
C VAL A 166 -4.14 5.16 -12.59
N LYS A 167 -4.99 4.18 -12.28
CA LYS A 167 -4.55 2.84 -11.85
C LYS A 167 -4.10 2.08 -13.10
N ALA A 168 -2.80 1.99 -13.31
CA ALA A 168 -2.22 1.37 -14.50
C ALA A 168 -2.17 -0.17 -14.39
N SER A 169 -1.95 -0.70 -13.19
CA SER A 169 -1.93 -2.15 -12.95
C SER A 169 -2.45 -2.46 -11.54
N ASP A 170 -3.03 -3.63 -11.37
CA ASP A 170 -3.50 -4.19 -10.09
C ASP A 170 -2.89 -5.57 -9.80
N GLY A 171 -1.85 -5.95 -10.48
CA GLY A 171 -1.20 -7.25 -10.34
C GLY A 171 0.23 -7.26 -10.87
N LEU A 172 0.80 -8.48 -10.95
CA LEU A 172 2.17 -8.68 -11.37
C LEU A 172 2.44 -8.16 -12.78
N ALA A 173 3.61 -7.52 -12.94
CA ALA A 173 4.06 -7.05 -14.23
C ALA A 173 4.45 -8.20 -15.18
N VAL A 174 4.81 -9.37 -14.66
CA VAL A 174 5.25 -10.49 -15.50
C VAL A 174 4.09 -11.44 -15.75
N ALA A 175 3.71 -11.60 -17.01
CA ALA A 175 2.62 -12.49 -17.42
C ALA A 175 2.98 -13.97 -17.16
N GLY A 176 1.96 -14.77 -16.83
CA GLY A 176 2.12 -16.18 -16.47
C GLY A 176 2.54 -16.41 -15.01
N ALA A 177 2.85 -15.34 -14.29
CA ALA A 177 3.05 -15.37 -12.87
C ALA A 177 1.71 -15.35 -12.15
N SER A 178 1.32 -16.47 -11.59
CA SER A 178 0.22 -16.53 -10.65
C SER A 178 0.73 -16.17 -9.26
N ALA A 179 0.94 -14.88 -8.99
CA ALA A 179 0.91 -14.45 -7.61
C ALA A 179 -0.52 -13.99 -7.33
N PRO A 180 -1.15 -14.48 -6.29
CA PRO A 180 -2.42 -13.94 -5.88
C PRO A 180 -2.18 -12.48 -5.46
N SER A 181 -2.87 -11.57 -6.12
CA SER A 181 -3.09 -10.21 -5.62
C SER A 181 -3.66 -10.20 -4.19
N GLY A 182 -4.03 -11.36 -3.68
CA GLY A 182 -4.54 -11.59 -2.34
C GLY A 182 -3.49 -11.89 -1.26
N ALA A 183 -2.25 -12.21 -1.59
CA ALA A 183 -1.26 -12.55 -0.56
C ALA A 183 -0.94 -11.37 0.38
N ILE A 184 -1.10 -10.15 -0.08
CA ILE A 184 -0.84 -8.94 0.71
C ILE A 184 -2.11 -8.34 1.31
N VAL A 185 -3.28 -8.59 0.72
CA VAL A 185 -4.59 -8.25 1.33
C VAL A 185 -4.84 -9.13 2.57
N ALA A 186 -4.19 -10.29 2.67
CA ALA A 186 -4.24 -11.19 3.81
C ALA A 186 -3.68 -10.58 5.12
N PHE A 187 -2.84 -9.54 5.06
CA PHE A 187 -2.33 -8.87 6.27
C PHE A 187 -3.41 -8.18 7.13
N ARG A 188 -4.62 -7.99 6.62
CA ARG A 188 -5.73 -7.38 7.36
C ARG A 188 -6.84 -8.35 7.81
N GLY A 189 -6.57 -9.62 7.94
CA GLY A 189 -7.62 -10.53 8.43
C GLY A 189 -7.39 -12.02 8.21
N ALA A 190 -6.25 -12.43 7.65
CA ALA A 190 -5.91 -13.83 7.48
C ALA A 190 -5.51 -14.47 8.80
N LYS A 191 -5.98 -15.68 9.02
CA LYS A 191 -5.47 -16.54 10.11
C LYS A 191 -4.05 -16.98 9.75
N SER A 192 -3.21 -17.18 10.75
CA SER A 192 -1.77 -17.50 10.61
C SER A 192 -1.46 -18.74 9.76
N ASP A 193 -2.42 -19.60 9.58
CA ASP A 193 -2.35 -20.83 8.77
C ASP A 193 -2.63 -20.62 7.27
N GLU A 194 -3.05 -19.41 6.87
CA GLU A 194 -3.30 -19.04 5.47
C GLU A 194 -2.06 -18.46 4.76
N PHE A 195 -0.97 -18.25 5.48
CA PHE A 195 0.32 -17.80 4.91
C PHE A 195 1.02 -18.95 4.16
N LYS A 196 0.53 -19.30 3.00
CA LYS A 196 1.31 -20.14 2.08
C LYS A 196 2.20 -19.22 1.24
N ALA A 197 3.50 -19.46 1.30
CA ALA A 197 4.43 -18.84 0.36
C ALA A 197 3.98 -19.21 -1.06
N VAL A 198 3.54 -18.21 -1.81
CA VAL A 198 3.17 -18.39 -3.21
C VAL A 198 4.43 -18.22 -4.04
N PRO A 199 4.74 -19.14 -4.95
CA PRO A 199 5.88 -18.96 -5.85
C PRO A 199 5.72 -17.67 -6.62
N VAL A 200 6.65 -16.72 -6.43
CA VAL A 200 6.67 -15.47 -7.17
C VAL A 200 7.45 -15.73 -8.46
N ALA A 201 6.79 -15.63 -9.60
CA ALA A 201 7.45 -15.83 -10.89
C ALA A 201 8.46 -14.72 -11.21
N ALA A 202 8.41 -13.60 -10.51
CA ALA A 202 9.35 -12.50 -10.60
C ALA A 202 9.59 -11.88 -9.22
N GLU A 203 10.84 -11.47 -8.98
CA GLU A 203 11.27 -10.87 -7.72
C GLU A 203 11.87 -9.49 -7.99
N PHE A 204 11.46 -8.50 -7.20
CA PHE A 204 12.05 -7.18 -7.21
C PHE A 204 13.48 -7.22 -6.63
N LYS A 205 14.47 -6.85 -7.42
CA LYS A 205 15.89 -6.85 -7.05
C LYS A 205 16.44 -5.47 -6.66
N GLY A 206 15.57 -4.48 -6.53
CA GLY A 206 15.95 -3.12 -6.18
C GLY A 206 15.81 -2.14 -7.35
N TYR A 207 16.31 -0.94 -7.15
CA TYR A 207 16.34 0.09 -8.18
C TYR A 207 17.61 0.92 -8.09
N GLN A 208 17.94 1.60 -9.17
CA GLN A 208 19.00 2.59 -9.26
C GLN A 208 18.41 3.91 -9.71
N LEU A 209 19.01 5.01 -9.27
CA LEU A 209 18.66 6.36 -9.72
C LEU A 209 19.75 6.87 -10.68
N ASP A 210 19.32 7.56 -11.72
CA ASP A 210 20.24 8.32 -12.54
C ASP A 210 20.69 9.62 -11.85
N LYS A 211 21.49 10.42 -12.51
CA LYS A 211 21.98 11.71 -11.97
C LYS A 211 20.89 12.73 -11.70
N HIS A 212 19.67 12.53 -12.17
CA HIS A 212 18.51 13.38 -11.95
C HIS A 212 17.44 12.73 -11.04
N GLY A 213 17.77 11.60 -10.43
CA GLY A 213 16.87 10.86 -9.54
C GLY A 213 15.81 10.03 -10.25
N SER A 214 15.88 9.85 -11.55
CA SER A 214 14.95 9.00 -12.30
C SER A 214 15.24 7.51 -12.06
N PRO A 215 14.21 6.68 -11.77
CA PRO A 215 14.42 5.30 -11.36
C PRO A 215 14.62 4.35 -12.55
N THR A 216 15.46 3.34 -12.32
CA THR A 216 15.52 2.10 -13.09
C THR A 216 15.30 0.94 -12.15
N PHE A 217 14.14 0.32 -12.20
CA PHE A 217 13.77 -0.85 -11.40
C PHE A 217 14.40 -2.11 -12.00
N LYS A 218 14.78 -3.06 -11.15
CA LYS A 218 15.34 -4.35 -11.53
C LYS A 218 14.46 -5.48 -11.03
N VAL A 219 14.13 -6.39 -11.94
CA VAL A 219 13.30 -7.56 -11.68
C VAL A 219 14.04 -8.79 -12.20
N ALA A 220 13.96 -9.90 -11.49
CA ALA A 220 14.50 -11.18 -11.95
C ALA A 220 13.47 -12.29 -11.76
N GLY A 221 13.44 -13.22 -12.68
CA GLY A 221 12.66 -14.44 -12.65
C GLY A 221 13.45 -15.62 -13.21
N GLU A 222 12.77 -16.75 -13.38
CA GLU A 222 13.41 -17.94 -13.90
C GLU A 222 13.82 -17.75 -15.37
N GLY A 223 15.14 -17.64 -15.60
CA GLY A 223 15.73 -17.50 -16.94
C GLY A 223 15.65 -16.10 -17.54
N PHE A 224 15.25 -15.07 -16.77
CA PHE A 224 15.27 -13.70 -17.26
C PHE A 224 15.65 -12.69 -16.17
N THR A 225 16.13 -11.55 -16.61
CA THR A 225 16.18 -10.30 -15.86
C THR A 225 15.52 -9.20 -16.68
N LEU A 226 14.89 -8.24 -16.02
CA LEU A 226 14.23 -7.10 -16.64
C LEU A 226 14.69 -5.83 -15.95
N THR A 227 15.07 -4.81 -16.71
CA THR A 227 15.20 -3.45 -16.23
C THR A 227 14.04 -2.62 -16.77
N ASP A 228 13.49 -1.74 -15.92
CA ASP A 228 12.34 -0.90 -16.20
C ASP A 228 12.69 0.55 -15.81
N ALA A 229 13.19 1.31 -16.77
CA ALA A 229 13.67 2.67 -16.57
C ALA A 229 12.57 3.69 -16.90
N TRP A 230 12.43 4.70 -16.05
CA TRP A 230 11.43 5.76 -16.20
C TRP A 230 12.07 7.13 -16.13
N THR A 231 11.82 7.96 -17.12
CA THR A 231 12.33 9.34 -17.20
C THR A 231 11.22 10.30 -17.62
N PRO A 232 11.27 11.59 -17.18
CA PRO A 232 10.31 12.58 -17.64
C PRO A 232 10.48 12.85 -19.14
N ALA A 233 9.37 13.13 -19.83
CA ALA A 233 9.34 13.42 -21.26
C ALA A 233 8.35 14.56 -21.57
N GLY A 234 8.82 15.60 -22.22
CA GLY A 234 7.99 16.76 -22.55
C GLY A 234 7.35 17.42 -21.32
N ALA A 235 6.26 18.13 -21.54
CA ALA A 235 5.59 18.92 -20.49
C ALA A 235 4.72 18.08 -19.53
N ALA A 236 4.18 16.94 -20.00
CA ALA A 236 3.28 16.10 -19.20
C ALA A 236 3.36 14.64 -19.67
N GLY A 237 4.55 14.07 -19.66
CA GLY A 237 4.75 12.70 -20.10
C GLY A 237 5.92 12.02 -19.43
N LEU A 238 6.00 10.71 -19.65
CA LEU A 238 7.09 9.85 -19.20
C LEU A 238 7.56 8.98 -20.36
N THR A 239 8.83 8.69 -20.38
CA THR A 239 9.42 7.63 -21.22
C THR A 239 9.72 6.43 -20.33
N ARG A 240 9.23 5.26 -20.73
CA ARG A 240 9.54 3.97 -20.13
C ARG A 240 10.42 3.17 -21.08
N THR A 241 11.57 2.70 -20.59
CA THR A 241 12.46 1.80 -21.36
C THR A 241 12.57 0.48 -20.61
N LEU A 242 12.12 -0.59 -21.26
CA LEU A 242 12.22 -1.96 -20.79
C LEU A 242 13.39 -2.66 -21.51
N THR A 243 14.23 -3.36 -20.79
CA THR A 243 15.32 -4.18 -21.37
C THR A 243 15.33 -5.56 -20.72
N ALA A 244 15.20 -6.59 -21.53
CA ALA A 244 15.23 -7.98 -21.12
C ALA A 244 16.62 -8.59 -21.35
N ALA A 245 17.08 -9.42 -20.40
CA ALA A 245 18.27 -10.23 -20.52
C ALA A 245 18.03 -11.63 -19.92
N GLY A 246 18.89 -12.58 -20.24
CA GLY A 246 18.76 -13.98 -19.81
C GLY A 246 18.70 -14.94 -20.98
N ASP A 247 18.02 -16.06 -20.82
CA ASP A 247 17.87 -17.11 -21.84
C ASP A 247 16.40 -17.37 -22.22
N LYS A 248 15.46 -16.80 -21.47
CA LYS A 248 14.00 -16.89 -21.74
C LYS A 248 13.40 -15.54 -22.08
N PRO A 249 12.39 -15.49 -22.96
CA PRO A 249 11.62 -14.29 -23.19
C PRO A 249 10.79 -13.92 -21.94
N VAL A 250 10.52 -12.64 -21.77
CA VAL A 250 9.65 -12.12 -20.70
C VAL A 250 8.49 -11.35 -21.28
N THR A 251 7.28 -11.66 -20.84
CA THR A 251 6.08 -10.89 -21.18
C THR A 251 5.74 -9.96 -20.01
N VAL A 252 5.79 -8.67 -20.27
CA VAL A 252 5.55 -7.61 -19.30
C VAL A 252 4.13 -7.07 -19.46
N THR A 253 3.39 -7.00 -18.38
CA THR A 253 2.11 -6.29 -18.33
C THR A 253 2.38 -4.78 -18.23
N LEU A 254 2.00 -4.05 -19.27
CA LEU A 254 2.11 -2.59 -19.33
C LEU A 254 0.95 -1.90 -18.61
N ALA A 255 -0.24 -2.50 -18.72
CA ALA A 255 -1.44 -2.10 -18.02
C ALA A 255 -2.37 -3.29 -17.82
N ARG A 256 -3.08 -3.33 -16.68
CA ARG A 256 -4.07 -4.37 -16.34
C ARG A 256 -5.12 -3.80 -15.41
N GLY A 257 -6.37 -4.29 -15.53
CA GLY A 257 -7.46 -3.98 -14.62
C GLY A 257 -8.68 -3.43 -15.31
N MET A 258 -9.41 -2.54 -14.66
CA MET A 258 -10.69 -2.00 -15.14
C MET A 258 -10.55 -0.93 -16.25
N LEU A 259 -9.36 -0.66 -16.73
CA LEU A 259 -9.11 0.30 -17.79
C LEU A 259 -9.50 -0.31 -19.15
N ALA A 260 -10.35 0.38 -19.90
CA ALA A 260 -10.54 0.07 -21.30
C ALA A 260 -9.24 0.39 -22.06
N VAL A 261 -8.72 -0.59 -22.78
CA VAL A 261 -7.57 -0.42 -23.67
C VAL A 261 -8.10 -0.32 -25.09
N ALA A 262 -7.93 0.84 -25.72
CA ALA A 262 -8.30 1.05 -27.11
C ALA A 262 -7.06 1.38 -27.93
N ALA A 263 -6.83 0.65 -29.03
CA ALA A 263 -5.78 0.96 -29.97
C ALA A 263 -6.26 2.01 -30.97
N LYS A 264 -5.49 3.10 -31.16
CA LYS A 264 -5.78 4.16 -32.11
C LYS A 264 -4.48 4.77 -32.63
N ASP A 265 -4.32 4.82 -33.94
CA ASP A 265 -3.17 5.46 -34.60
C ASP A 265 -1.81 4.99 -34.06
N GLY A 266 -1.65 3.68 -33.80
CA GLY A 266 -0.44 3.09 -33.23
C GLY A 266 -0.19 3.42 -31.76
N ALA A 267 -1.14 4.04 -31.06
CA ALA A 267 -1.12 4.29 -29.64
C ALA A 267 -2.20 3.48 -28.92
N PHE A 268 -2.03 3.30 -27.62
CA PHE A 268 -3.01 2.63 -26.75
C PHE A 268 -3.57 3.63 -25.75
N GLU A 269 -4.88 3.81 -25.76
CA GLU A 269 -5.58 4.69 -24.83
C GLU A 269 -6.02 3.89 -23.60
N LEU A 270 -5.59 4.32 -22.41
CA LEU A 270 -5.99 3.73 -21.13
C LEU A 270 -6.96 4.68 -20.43
N GLY A 271 -8.24 4.40 -20.59
CA GLY A 271 -9.29 5.33 -20.18
C GLY A 271 -9.15 6.69 -20.88
N PRO A 272 -9.78 7.75 -20.33
CA PRO A 272 -9.81 9.06 -21.00
C PRO A 272 -8.52 9.88 -20.85
N ARG A 273 -7.60 9.48 -19.98
CA ARG A 273 -6.52 10.35 -19.52
C ARG A 273 -5.11 9.93 -19.89
N LEU A 274 -4.85 8.64 -20.17
CA LEU A 274 -3.52 8.14 -20.41
C LEU A 274 -3.38 7.51 -21.80
N VAL A 275 -2.35 7.90 -22.50
CA VAL A 275 -1.99 7.35 -23.83
C VAL A 275 -0.60 6.75 -23.74
N ILE A 276 -0.47 5.49 -24.17
CA ILE A 276 0.81 4.81 -24.34
C ILE A 276 1.12 4.73 -25.84
N ARG A 277 2.28 5.25 -26.23
CA ARG A 277 2.77 5.21 -27.62
C ARG A 277 4.07 4.43 -27.68
N PRO A 278 4.05 3.23 -28.28
CA PRO A 278 5.27 2.49 -28.54
C PRO A 278 6.17 3.20 -29.54
N SER A 279 7.50 3.06 -29.39
CA SER A 279 8.43 3.45 -30.44
C SER A 279 8.33 2.51 -31.66
N ALA A 280 8.91 2.94 -32.78
CA ALA A 280 8.92 2.12 -34.01
C ALA A 280 9.50 0.72 -33.74
N GLY A 281 8.85 -0.31 -34.27
CA GLY A 281 9.24 -1.71 -34.09
C GLY A 281 8.80 -2.36 -32.78
N VAL A 282 8.22 -1.60 -31.83
CA VAL A 282 7.66 -2.14 -30.59
C VAL A 282 6.18 -2.41 -30.79
N ALA A 283 5.75 -3.65 -30.58
CA ALA A 283 4.38 -4.10 -30.85
C ALA A 283 3.72 -4.71 -29.59
N PRO A 284 3.13 -3.88 -28.69
CA PRO A 284 2.33 -4.40 -27.59
C PRO A 284 1.08 -5.11 -28.09
N THR A 285 0.61 -6.07 -27.32
CA THR A 285 -0.63 -6.81 -27.57
C THR A 285 -1.70 -6.34 -26.58
N ALA A 286 -2.83 -5.88 -27.13
CA ALA A 286 -3.98 -5.49 -26.35
C ALA A 286 -5.00 -6.64 -26.30
N ALA A 287 -5.45 -6.98 -25.10
CA ALA A 287 -6.63 -7.78 -24.81
C ALA A 287 -7.64 -6.91 -24.05
N ALA A 288 -8.86 -7.41 -23.80
CA ALA A 288 -9.97 -6.61 -23.27
C ALA A 288 -9.62 -5.70 -22.08
N ASN A 289 -8.83 -6.21 -21.14
CA ASN A 289 -8.45 -5.50 -19.91
C ASN A 289 -6.94 -5.55 -19.62
N GLU A 290 -6.13 -5.83 -20.62
CA GLU A 290 -4.69 -5.98 -20.44
C GLU A 290 -3.94 -5.51 -21.69
N LEU A 291 -2.82 -4.83 -21.45
CA LEU A 291 -1.83 -4.48 -22.46
C LEU A 291 -0.51 -5.13 -22.09
N THR A 292 0.03 -5.97 -22.94
CA THR A 292 1.26 -6.71 -22.70
C THR A 292 2.31 -6.43 -23.78
N LEU A 293 3.57 -6.67 -23.44
CA LEU A 293 4.70 -6.62 -24.35
C LEU A 293 5.64 -7.78 -24.06
N THR A 294 5.95 -8.60 -25.07
CA THR A 294 6.92 -9.67 -24.96
C THR A 294 8.27 -9.20 -25.50
N LEU A 295 9.31 -9.38 -24.70
CA LEU A 295 10.70 -9.09 -25.05
C LEU A 295 11.50 -10.39 -25.05
N LYS A 296 12.28 -10.62 -26.08
CA LYS A 296 13.29 -11.69 -26.12
C LYS A 296 14.55 -11.27 -25.37
N PRO A 297 15.40 -12.22 -24.96
CA PRO A 297 16.70 -11.93 -24.40
C PRO A 297 17.50 -10.95 -25.26
N GLY A 298 18.01 -9.88 -24.64
CA GLY A 298 18.77 -8.82 -25.33
C GLY A 298 17.92 -7.73 -25.99
N GLU A 299 16.59 -7.88 -26.04
CA GLU A 299 15.71 -6.86 -26.61
C GLU A 299 15.45 -5.71 -25.63
N SER A 300 15.27 -4.53 -26.20
CA SER A 300 14.81 -3.33 -25.49
C SER A 300 13.61 -2.71 -26.20
N ALA A 301 12.70 -2.16 -25.43
CA ALA A 301 11.54 -1.44 -25.94
C ALA A 301 11.35 -0.10 -25.23
N THR A 302 11.03 0.93 -26.00
CA THR A 302 10.72 2.26 -25.46
C THR A 302 9.25 2.61 -25.71
N LEU A 303 8.61 3.16 -24.69
CA LEU A 303 7.20 3.53 -24.68
C LEU A 303 7.07 4.96 -24.13
N GLY A 304 6.36 5.80 -24.84
CA GLY A 304 5.97 7.13 -24.38
C GLY A 304 4.63 7.06 -23.65
N TYR A 305 4.54 7.66 -22.49
CA TYR A 305 3.31 7.83 -21.71
C TYR A 305 2.96 9.31 -21.70
N SER A 306 1.78 9.68 -22.10
CA SER A 306 1.30 11.05 -22.10
C SER A 306 -0.08 11.18 -21.46
N PHE A 307 -0.26 12.23 -20.66
CA PHE A 307 -1.55 12.58 -20.05
C PHE A 307 -2.31 13.56 -20.94
N ARG A 308 -3.65 13.46 -20.91
CA ARG A 308 -4.58 14.37 -21.58
C ARG A 308 -5.28 15.29 -20.57
#